data_cd5e1e276ba7cee9eb064a7ea6a310f4
#
_entry.id   cd5e1e276ba7cee9eb064a7ea6a310f4
#
_cell.length_a   1.000
_cell.length_b   1.000
_cell.length_c   1.000
_cell.angle_alpha   90.00
_cell.angle_beta   90.00
_cell.angle_gamma   90.00
#
_symmetry.space_group_name_H-M   'P 1'
#
loop_
_entity.id
_entity.type
_entity.pdbx_description
1 polymer ?
#
loop_
_entity_poly.entity_id
_entity_poly.type
_entity_poly.pdbx_seq_one_letter_code
_entity_poly.pdbx_strand_id
1 'polypeptide(L)'
;MGYDEYESYERQTERSRWTPLTRMLLSGEMTQEKQQELTNREKFDRWMINEGYRRVFVFVFMLAHALIFAFACVHYGVKDSLATSRSTFGFTFVIARAAALVLHVDVGIILFPVCRTLISLLRQTALNGVIQFDKNITFHITTAWSIVFFSWVHTIAHWNNFAQVAIKNKLGIYGWLLANFTSGPGWTGYIMLIALMGMVFTSIEKPRRANYERFWYTHHMFIIFFLFWAIHGAFCMIQPDVAPFCTSIGPSAIGVFWQYWMYGGFIYLAERIAREIRGHHKTYISKVIQHPSQVCEIQIKKENTKTRAGQYIFFCCPAVSLWQYHPFTLTSAPEEDYISIHMRCQGDFTMEVSRVLGCEWGKKGDSSKVVGVSGDENTDPALKRVLPRVYIDGPFGSASEDVFKYEVAVLVGAGIGVTPFASILKSIWYRMNYPQQKTRLRKVYFFWICRDFGSFEWFRSLLLAVEAQDVDNRIEIHTYLTAKIKADDATNIMINDANADKDAITGLRSPTNFGRPNWDMIFRGIRKLHTPAEAGVFFCGPKGLGSSLHVYCNKYTDPEFSFVWGKENF
;
A
#
# COMPACT_ATOMS: atom_id res chain seq x y z
N MET A 1 36.93 -37.32 -30.44
CA MET A 1 35.59 -37.02 -29.92
C MET A 1 34.63 -37.09 -31.08
N GLY A 2 33.68 -38.01 -31.06
CA GLY A 2 32.67 -38.12 -32.11
C GLY A 2 31.64 -36.99 -32.00
N TYR A 3 30.99 -36.69 -33.11
CA TYR A 3 29.96 -35.59 -33.17
C TYR A 3 28.89 -35.76 -32.08
N ASP A 4 28.53 -37.01 -31.76
CA ASP A 4 27.56 -37.34 -30.71
C ASP A 4 28.11 -37.11 -29.28
N GLU A 5 29.42 -37.28 -29.04
CA GLU A 5 30.05 -36.96 -27.76
C GLU A 5 30.19 -35.46 -27.54
N TYR A 6 30.43 -34.70 -28.61
CA TYR A 6 30.48 -33.24 -28.55
C TYR A 6 29.10 -32.66 -28.28
N GLU A 7 28.04 -33.11 -28.97
CA GLU A 7 26.68 -32.71 -28.70
C GLU A 7 26.20 -33.12 -27.28
N SER A 8 26.64 -34.29 -26.76
CA SER A 8 26.30 -34.71 -25.40
C SER A 8 27.01 -33.87 -24.35
N TYR A 9 28.27 -33.48 -24.62
CA TYR A 9 29.06 -32.60 -23.75
C TYR A 9 28.55 -31.17 -23.76
N GLU A 10 28.17 -30.59 -24.93
CA GLU A 10 27.49 -29.31 -25.03
C GLU A 10 26.16 -29.33 -24.29
N ARG A 11 25.30 -30.32 -24.50
CA ARG A 11 24.04 -30.49 -23.75
C ARG A 11 24.22 -30.66 -22.24
N GLN A 12 25.28 -31.32 -21.80
CA GLN A 12 25.62 -31.43 -20.38
C GLN A 12 26.14 -30.10 -19.81
N THR A 13 26.98 -29.36 -20.52
CA THR A 13 27.49 -28.05 -20.11
C THR A 13 26.40 -26.99 -20.12
N GLU A 14 25.52 -26.96 -21.11
CA GLU A 14 24.33 -26.08 -21.12
C GLU A 14 23.38 -26.42 -19.95
N ARG A 15 23.12 -27.71 -19.70
CA ARG A 15 22.28 -28.14 -18.55
C ARG A 15 22.89 -27.78 -17.20
N SER A 16 24.22 -27.67 -17.09
CA SER A 16 24.88 -27.25 -15.85
C SER A 16 24.75 -25.75 -15.58
N ARG A 17 24.53 -24.94 -16.62
CA ARG A 17 24.33 -23.49 -16.52
C ARG A 17 22.97 -23.09 -15.95
N TRP A 18 21.94 -23.92 -16.13
CA TRP A 18 20.59 -23.54 -15.74
C TRP A 18 20.28 -23.93 -14.32
N THR A 19 19.63 -23.01 -13.61
CA THR A 19 19.11 -23.25 -12.27
C THR A 19 18.07 -24.37 -12.26
N PRO A 20 17.84 -25.03 -11.13
CA PRO A 20 16.87 -26.13 -11.03
C PRO A 20 15.47 -25.75 -11.52
N LEU A 21 14.99 -24.55 -11.19
CA LEU A 21 13.67 -24.09 -11.65
C LEU A 21 13.67 -23.85 -13.16
N THR A 22 14.70 -23.17 -13.72
CA THR A 22 14.82 -22.94 -15.16
C THR A 22 14.84 -24.26 -15.94
N ARG A 23 15.56 -25.28 -15.46
CA ARG A 23 15.56 -26.62 -16.07
C ARG A 23 14.18 -27.25 -16.10
N MET A 24 13.43 -27.16 -14.99
CA MET A 24 12.06 -27.67 -14.92
C MET A 24 11.11 -26.92 -15.86
N LEU A 25 11.27 -25.60 -16.00
CA LEU A 25 10.42 -24.80 -16.89
C LEU A 25 10.65 -25.12 -18.38
N LEU A 26 11.88 -25.44 -18.75
CA LEU A 26 12.27 -25.71 -20.15
C LEU A 26 12.04 -27.16 -20.55
N SER A 27 12.24 -28.14 -19.64
CA SER A 27 12.06 -29.57 -19.96
C SER A 27 10.61 -29.97 -20.19
N GLY A 28 9.65 -29.19 -19.71
CA GLY A 28 8.24 -29.56 -19.75
C GLY A 28 7.89 -30.81 -18.90
N GLU A 29 8.86 -31.41 -18.20
CA GLU A 29 8.72 -32.67 -17.44
C GLU A 29 7.89 -32.56 -16.16
N MET A 30 7.09 -31.51 -16.01
CA MET A 30 6.16 -31.43 -14.89
C MET A 30 4.89 -32.21 -15.19
N THR A 31 4.95 -33.53 -14.95
CA THR A 31 3.75 -34.37 -14.86
C THR A 31 2.72 -33.72 -13.92
N GLN A 32 1.46 -33.77 -14.33
CA GLN A 32 0.37 -33.34 -13.44
C GLN A 32 0.36 -34.27 -12.21
N GLU A 33 1.01 -33.84 -11.13
CA GLU A 33 0.78 -34.47 -9.84
C GLU A 33 -0.69 -34.33 -9.49
N LYS A 34 -1.36 -35.46 -9.23
CA LYS A 34 -2.72 -35.46 -8.69
C LYS A 34 -2.67 -34.67 -7.38
N GLN A 35 -3.29 -33.50 -7.35
CA GLN A 35 -3.39 -32.75 -6.10
C GLN A 35 -4.08 -33.64 -5.07
N GLN A 36 -3.40 -33.88 -3.95
CA GLN A 36 -3.95 -34.64 -2.84
C GLN A 36 -5.23 -33.97 -2.37
N GLU A 37 -6.30 -34.72 -2.20
CA GLU A 37 -7.56 -34.19 -1.68
C GLU A 37 -7.36 -33.75 -0.23
N LEU A 38 -7.40 -32.44 -0.02
CA LEU A 38 -7.25 -31.84 1.30
C LEU A 38 -8.50 -32.13 2.16
N THR A 39 -8.28 -32.43 3.42
CA THR A 39 -9.33 -32.51 4.45
C THR A 39 -10.00 -31.13 4.66
N ASN A 40 -11.15 -31.09 5.29
CA ASN A 40 -11.85 -29.82 5.57
C ASN A 40 -11.03 -28.90 6.50
N ARG A 41 -10.26 -29.46 7.42
CA ARG A 41 -9.36 -28.71 8.29
C ARG A 41 -8.21 -28.09 7.49
N GLU A 42 -7.57 -28.84 6.63
CA GLU A 42 -6.48 -28.34 5.77
C GLU A 42 -6.96 -27.29 4.78
N LYS A 43 -8.19 -27.43 4.24
CA LYS A 43 -8.84 -26.39 3.44
C LYS A 43 -9.07 -25.11 4.22
N PHE A 44 -9.47 -25.21 5.49
CA PHE A 44 -9.66 -24.07 6.38
C PHE A 44 -8.32 -23.41 6.72
N ASP A 45 -7.29 -24.18 7.07
CA ASP A 45 -5.95 -23.67 7.39
C ASP A 45 -5.35 -22.94 6.17
N ARG A 46 -5.45 -23.55 4.98
CA ARG A 46 -5.06 -22.91 3.71
C ARG A 46 -5.78 -21.59 3.46
N TRP A 47 -7.09 -21.56 3.69
CA TRP A 47 -7.88 -20.34 3.55
C TRP A 47 -7.45 -19.27 4.55
N MET A 48 -7.14 -19.66 5.79
CA MET A 48 -6.69 -18.74 6.84
C MET A 48 -5.41 -18.00 6.45
N ILE A 49 -4.43 -18.65 5.82
CA ILE A 49 -3.11 -18.07 5.50
C ILE A 49 -3.23 -16.77 4.68
N ASN A 50 -4.01 -16.76 3.60
CA ASN A 50 -4.04 -15.65 2.65
C ASN A 50 -5.33 -14.82 2.66
N GLU A 51 -6.45 -15.39 3.11
CA GLU A 51 -7.78 -14.79 3.06
C GLU A 51 -8.44 -14.65 4.43
N GLY A 52 -8.29 -15.69 5.28
CA GLY A 52 -9.11 -15.88 6.47
C GLY A 52 -8.95 -14.77 7.48
N TYR A 53 -7.73 -14.43 7.86
CA TYR A 53 -7.50 -13.37 8.86
C TYR A 53 -8.18 -12.05 8.49
N ARG A 54 -8.09 -11.65 7.23
CA ARG A 54 -8.75 -10.43 6.74
C ARG A 54 -10.26 -10.53 6.82
N ARG A 55 -10.84 -11.65 6.39
CA ARG A 55 -12.30 -11.86 6.38
C ARG A 55 -12.85 -11.98 7.79
N VAL A 56 -12.14 -12.71 8.66
CA VAL A 56 -12.49 -12.80 10.08
C VAL A 56 -12.44 -11.43 10.74
N PHE A 57 -11.41 -10.63 10.48
CA PHE A 57 -11.32 -9.26 11.01
C PHE A 57 -12.51 -8.40 10.57
N VAL A 58 -12.87 -8.40 9.28
CA VAL A 58 -14.03 -7.65 8.78
C VAL A 58 -15.32 -8.19 9.38
N PHE A 59 -15.46 -9.51 9.51
CA PHE A 59 -16.63 -10.12 10.14
C PHE A 59 -16.77 -9.69 11.61
N VAL A 60 -15.69 -9.74 12.39
CA VAL A 60 -15.68 -9.29 13.80
C VAL A 60 -16.02 -7.80 13.88
N PHE A 61 -15.47 -6.97 12.99
CA PHE A 61 -15.82 -5.56 12.90
C PHE A 61 -17.32 -5.34 12.66
N MET A 62 -17.90 -6.01 11.65
CA MET A 62 -19.32 -5.91 11.35
C MET A 62 -20.21 -6.44 12.47
N LEU A 63 -19.82 -7.55 13.09
CA LEU A 63 -20.51 -8.11 14.25
C LEU A 63 -20.50 -7.15 15.45
N ALA A 64 -19.34 -6.54 15.73
CA ALA A 64 -19.23 -5.55 16.79
C ALA A 64 -20.18 -4.35 16.54
N HIS A 65 -20.26 -3.85 15.30
CA HIS A 65 -21.19 -2.77 14.94
C HIS A 65 -22.66 -3.18 15.10
N ALA A 66 -23.02 -4.40 14.68
CA ALA A 66 -24.35 -4.94 14.87
C ALA A 66 -24.72 -5.07 16.37
N LEU A 67 -23.78 -5.55 17.19
CA LEU A 67 -23.97 -5.66 18.64
C LEU A 67 -24.07 -4.30 19.32
N ILE A 68 -23.23 -3.32 18.93
CA ILE A 68 -23.31 -1.95 19.46
C ILE A 68 -24.67 -1.32 19.09
N PHE A 69 -25.11 -1.49 17.85
CA PHE A 69 -26.39 -0.97 17.38
C PHE A 69 -27.56 -1.62 18.15
N ALA A 70 -27.56 -2.95 18.29
CA ALA A 70 -28.59 -3.68 19.04
C ALA A 70 -28.61 -3.27 20.53
N PHE A 71 -27.43 -3.21 21.17
CA PHE A 71 -27.29 -2.72 22.53
C PHE A 71 -27.86 -1.31 22.67
N ALA A 72 -27.53 -0.41 21.75
CA ALA A 72 -28.03 0.96 21.74
C ALA A 72 -29.56 1.01 21.58
N CYS A 73 -30.13 0.16 20.72
CA CYS A 73 -31.58 0.07 20.56
C CYS A 73 -32.26 -0.34 21.89
N VAL A 74 -31.73 -1.34 22.60
CA VAL A 74 -32.23 -1.72 23.91
C VAL A 74 -32.05 -0.59 24.91
N HIS A 75 -30.83 -0.04 25.04
CA HIS A 75 -30.50 1.02 25.99
C HIS A 75 -31.41 2.24 25.83
N TYR A 76 -31.53 2.78 24.61
CA TYR A 76 -32.38 3.94 24.34
C TYR A 76 -33.87 3.58 24.32
N GLY A 77 -34.20 2.32 24.09
CA GLY A 77 -35.56 1.79 24.13
C GLY A 77 -36.16 1.72 25.52
N VAL A 78 -35.32 1.56 26.58
CA VAL A 78 -35.79 1.43 27.97
C VAL A 78 -35.39 2.59 28.88
N LYS A 79 -34.55 3.52 28.44
CA LYS A 79 -34.02 4.61 29.26
C LYS A 79 -35.13 5.58 29.73
N ASP A 80 -35.38 5.66 31.03
CA ASP A 80 -36.47 6.45 31.62
C ASP A 80 -36.40 7.94 31.30
N SER A 81 -35.17 8.51 31.30
CA SER A 81 -34.96 9.92 30.98
C SER A 81 -35.31 10.33 29.54
N LEU A 82 -35.75 9.40 28.70
CA LEU A 82 -36.15 9.61 27.32
C LEU A 82 -37.55 9.06 27.01
N ALA A 83 -38.37 8.78 28.04
CA ALA A 83 -39.70 8.18 27.90
C ALA A 83 -40.63 9.09 27.07
N THR A 84 -40.67 10.37 27.34
CA THR A 84 -41.47 11.36 26.57
C THR A 84 -41.02 11.47 25.11
N SER A 85 -39.72 11.42 24.86
CA SER A 85 -39.19 11.43 23.48
C SER A 85 -39.59 10.16 22.72
N ARG A 86 -39.52 8.99 23.36
CA ARG A 86 -39.99 7.73 22.76
C ARG A 86 -41.47 7.73 22.45
N SER A 87 -42.29 8.22 23.38
CA SER A 87 -43.75 8.31 23.17
C SER A 87 -44.11 9.31 22.06
N THR A 88 -43.26 10.34 21.86
CA THR A 88 -43.48 11.38 20.87
C THR A 88 -43.06 10.93 19.46
N PHE A 89 -41.89 10.32 19.31
CA PHE A 89 -41.29 10.00 18.04
C PHE A 89 -41.34 8.51 17.67
N GLY A 90 -41.66 7.66 18.63
CA GLY A 90 -41.72 6.22 18.43
C GLY A 90 -40.33 5.59 18.21
N PHE A 91 -40.32 4.48 17.46
CA PHE A 91 -39.13 3.65 17.27
C PHE A 91 -38.02 4.33 16.45
N THR A 92 -38.36 5.26 15.56
CA THR A 92 -37.35 5.98 14.75
C THR A 92 -36.46 6.87 15.60
N PHE A 93 -36.91 7.36 16.74
CA PHE A 93 -36.05 8.03 17.71
C PHE A 93 -34.95 7.08 18.26
N VAL A 94 -35.34 5.87 18.60
CA VAL A 94 -34.39 4.85 19.10
C VAL A 94 -33.36 4.49 18.02
N ILE A 95 -33.82 4.28 16.79
CA ILE A 95 -32.92 4.03 15.64
C ILE A 95 -31.92 5.17 15.43
N ALA A 96 -32.39 6.42 15.46
CA ALA A 96 -31.51 7.58 15.27
C ALA A 96 -30.40 7.63 16.35
N ARG A 97 -30.77 7.39 17.62
CA ARG A 97 -29.83 7.35 18.74
C ARG A 97 -28.86 6.16 18.65
N ALA A 98 -29.37 4.99 18.24
CA ALA A 98 -28.53 3.80 18.06
C ALA A 98 -27.51 3.98 16.93
N ALA A 99 -27.93 4.54 15.80
CA ALA A 99 -27.02 4.89 14.70
C ALA A 99 -25.97 5.91 15.15
N ALA A 100 -26.36 6.93 15.94
CA ALA A 100 -25.41 7.91 16.48
C ALA A 100 -24.33 7.26 17.38
N LEU A 101 -24.68 6.25 18.20
CA LEU A 101 -23.68 5.55 19.01
C LEU A 101 -22.65 4.81 18.15
N VAL A 102 -23.08 4.14 17.09
CA VAL A 102 -22.16 3.50 16.14
C VAL A 102 -21.24 4.55 15.47
N LEU A 103 -21.81 5.69 15.04
CA LEU A 103 -21.04 6.79 14.47
C LEU A 103 -19.98 7.33 15.44
N HIS A 104 -20.27 7.39 16.74
CA HIS A 104 -19.27 7.79 17.75
C HIS A 104 -18.08 6.83 17.78
N VAL A 105 -18.31 5.52 17.70
CA VAL A 105 -17.26 4.51 17.65
C VAL A 105 -16.45 4.66 16.35
N ASP A 106 -17.13 4.77 15.22
CA ASP A 106 -16.48 4.92 13.92
C ASP A 106 -15.59 6.18 13.84
N VAL A 107 -16.08 7.31 14.35
CA VAL A 107 -15.31 8.57 14.41
C VAL A 107 -14.08 8.43 15.31
N GLY A 108 -14.19 7.65 16.40
CA GLY A 108 -13.06 7.36 17.28
C GLY A 108 -11.96 6.53 16.62
N ILE A 109 -12.29 5.65 15.68
CA ILE A 109 -11.35 4.71 15.08
C ILE A 109 -10.87 5.08 13.67
N ILE A 110 -11.60 5.93 12.92
CA ILE A 110 -11.33 6.22 11.50
C ILE A 110 -9.93 6.77 11.22
N LEU A 111 -9.32 7.45 12.18
CA LEU A 111 -8.01 8.06 12.05
C LEU A 111 -6.84 7.11 12.36
N PHE A 112 -7.03 6.04 13.15
CA PHE A 112 -5.97 5.10 13.48
C PHE A 112 -5.32 4.44 12.25
N PRO A 113 -6.08 3.95 11.25
CA PRO A 113 -5.50 3.30 10.08
C PRO A 113 -4.63 4.21 9.21
N VAL A 114 -4.73 5.54 9.36
CA VAL A 114 -3.94 6.51 8.61
C VAL A 114 -2.77 7.09 9.42
N CYS A 115 -2.60 6.64 10.68
CA CYS A 115 -1.44 6.93 11.52
C CYS A 115 -0.25 6.04 11.10
N ARG A 116 0.48 6.46 10.08
CA ARG A 116 1.50 5.63 9.38
C ARG A 116 2.67 5.23 10.26
N THR A 117 3.14 6.13 11.14
CA THR A 117 4.22 5.83 12.09
C THR A 117 3.75 4.79 13.09
N LEU A 118 2.54 4.96 13.66
CA LEU A 118 1.93 4.00 14.57
C LEU A 118 1.78 2.63 13.88
N ILE A 119 1.25 2.58 12.68
CA ILE A 119 1.10 1.33 11.90
C ILE A 119 2.47 0.68 11.65
N SER A 120 3.49 1.46 11.27
CA SER A 120 4.86 0.94 11.07
C SER A 120 5.48 0.38 12.34
N LEU A 121 5.17 0.94 13.50
CA LEU A 121 5.60 0.43 14.81
C LEU A 121 4.84 -0.86 15.18
N LEU A 122 3.52 -0.86 15.07
CA LEU A 122 2.68 -2.02 15.38
C LEU A 122 3.01 -3.22 14.48
N ARG A 123 3.38 -2.96 13.24
CA ARG A 123 3.81 -3.98 12.29
C ARG A 123 5.06 -4.74 12.74
N GLN A 124 5.90 -4.14 13.57
CA GLN A 124 7.11 -4.77 14.11
C GLN A 124 6.83 -5.63 15.35
N THR A 125 5.60 -5.64 15.85
CA THR A 125 5.18 -6.41 17.02
C THR A 125 4.55 -7.75 16.62
N ALA A 126 4.32 -8.63 17.60
CA ALA A 126 3.60 -9.90 17.40
C ALA A 126 2.16 -9.70 16.88
N LEU A 127 1.59 -8.51 17.05
CA LEU A 127 0.25 -8.17 16.53
C LEU A 127 0.15 -8.30 15.02
N ASN A 128 1.26 -8.13 14.28
CA ASN A 128 1.29 -8.29 12.83
C ASN A 128 0.96 -9.72 12.37
N GLY A 129 1.10 -10.72 13.24
CA GLY A 129 0.68 -12.09 12.97
C GLY A 129 -0.83 -12.31 12.99
N VAL A 130 -1.58 -11.40 13.65
CA VAL A 130 -3.05 -11.49 13.79
C VAL A 130 -3.77 -10.41 12.99
N ILE A 131 -3.24 -9.19 13.02
CA ILE A 131 -3.80 -8.02 12.33
C ILE A 131 -2.94 -7.69 11.11
N GLN A 132 -3.53 -7.76 9.92
CA GLN A 132 -2.85 -7.42 8.67
C GLN A 132 -2.73 -5.90 8.50
N PHE A 133 -1.71 -5.29 9.11
CA PHE A 133 -1.47 -3.85 9.05
C PHE A 133 -1.24 -3.32 7.62
N ASP A 134 -0.86 -4.18 6.68
CA ASP A 134 -0.77 -3.83 5.24
C ASP A 134 -2.12 -3.47 4.61
N LYS A 135 -3.23 -3.80 5.28
CA LYS A 135 -4.60 -3.49 4.85
C LYS A 135 -5.19 -2.30 5.60
N ASN A 136 -4.36 -1.49 6.26
CA ASN A 136 -4.79 -0.32 7.02
C ASN A 136 -5.70 0.64 6.22
N ILE A 137 -5.34 0.95 4.96
CA ILE A 137 -6.17 1.80 4.09
C ILE A 137 -7.49 1.11 3.74
N THR A 138 -7.50 -0.22 3.55
CA THR A 138 -8.75 -0.97 3.33
C THR A 138 -9.64 -0.86 4.56
N PHE A 139 -9.07 -0.94 5.76
CA PHE A 139 -9.81 -0.78 7.01
C PHE A 139 -10.37 0.65 7.16
N HIS A 140 -9.57 1.68 6.84
CA HIS A 140 -10.05 3.06 6.79
C HIS A 140 -11.26 3.21 5.85
N ILE A 141 -11.21 2.64 4.64
CA ILE A 141 -12.31 2.64 3.68
C ILE A 141 -13.54 1.90 4.24
N THR A 142 -13.34 0.76 4.91
CA THR A 142 -14.45 0.00 5.52
C THR A 142 -15.15 0.81 6.61
N THR A 143 -14.39 1.46 7.48
CA THR A 143 -14.93 2.36 8.52
C THR A 143 -15.65 3.56 7.89
N ALA A 144 -15.10 4.14 6.82
CA ALA A 144 -15.75 5.25 6.10
C ALA A 144 -17.12 4.83 5.52
N TRP A 145 -17.23 3.63 4.96
CA TRP A 145 -18.52 3.10 4.50
C TRP A 145 -19.50 2.84 5.65
N SER A 146 -19.03 2.42 6.81
CA SER A 146 -19.87 2.34 8.03
C SER A 146 -20.40 3.72 8.42
N ILE A 147 -19.55 4.74 8.43
CA ILE A 147 -19.96 6.14 8.68
C ILE A 147 -21.02 6.58 7.68
N VAL A 148 -20.84 6.33 6.40
CA VAL A 148 -21.84 6.67 5.35
C VAL A 148 -23.18 5.98 5.65
N PHE A 149 -23.16 4.68 5.88
CA PHE A 149 -24.37 3.90 6.12
C PHE A 149 -25.12 4.40 7.35
N PHE A 150 -24.44 4.51 8.49
CA PHE A 150 -25.10 4.94 9.73
C PHE A 150 -25.47 6.44 9.73
N SER A 151 -24.76 7.30 8.99
CA SER A 151 -25.16 8.70 8.78
C SER A 151 -26.50 8.78 8.04
N TRP A 152 -26.71 7.97 7.00
CA TRP A 152 -28.00 7.92 6.32
C TRP A 152 -29.11 7.31 7.17
N VAL A 153 -28.84 6.24 7.93
CA VAL A 153 -29.81 5.67 8.89
C VAL A 153 -30.23 6.73 9.91
N HIS A 154 -29.26 7.47 10.47
CA HIS A 154 -29.50 8.55 11.43
C HIS A 154 -30.33 9.68 10.81
N THR A 155 -29.96 10.14 9.62
CA THR A 155 -30.63 11.25 8.93
C THR A 155 -32.08 10.90 8.57
N ILE A 156 -32.31 9.73 7.97
CA ILE A 156 -33.65 9.27 7.57
C ILE A 156 -34.55 9.09 8.80
N ALA A 157 -34.03 8.55 9.88
CA ALA A 157 -34.76 8.40 11.13
C ALA A 157 -35.15 9.80 11.70
N HIS A 158 -34.28 10.79 11.64
CA HIS A 158 -34.60 12.16 12.04
C HIS A 158 -35.57 12.87 11.10
N TRP A 159 -35.54 12.61 9.79
CA TRP A 159 -36.56 13.10 8.88
C TRP A 159 -37.96 12.68 9.30
N ASN A 160 -38.13 11.40 9.71
CA ASN A 160 -39.39 10.92 10.25
C ASN A 160 -39.72 11.60 11.59
N ASN A 161 -38.74 11.75 12.50
CA ASN A 161 -38.96 12.42 13.78
C ASN A 161 -39.42 13.87 13.57
N PHE A 162 -38.82 14.63 12.65
CA PHE A 162 -39.24 15.97 12.31
C PHE A 162 -40.61 16.03 11.64
N ALA A 163 -40.94 15.02 10.83
CA ALA A 163 -42.29 14.90 10.26
C ALA A 163 -43.35 14.71 11.35
N GLN A 164 -43.08 13.87 12.37
CA GLN A 164 -43.97 13.68 13.52
C GLN A 164 -44.21 14.98 14.30
N VAL A 165 -43.15 15.78 14.51
CA VAL A 165 -43.26 17.11 15.15
C VAL A 165 -44.11 18.04 14.31
N ALA A 166 -43.88 18.13 13.00
CA ALA A 166 -44.60 18.98 12.09
C ALA A 166 -46.11 18.64 12.02
N ILE A 167 -46.44 17.33 12.01
CA ILE A 167 -47.81 16.83 12.02
C ILE A 167 -48.51 17.18 13.34
N LYS A 168 -47.89 16.87 14.50
CA LYS A 168 -48.45 17.13 15.84
C LYS A 168 -48.72 18.63 16.05
N ASN A 169 -47.85 19.50 15.54
CA ASN A 169 -48.00 20.93 15.66
C ASN A 169 -48.84 21.56 14.53
N LYS A 170 -49.40 20.76 13.61
CA LYS A 170 -50.23 21.20 12.47
C LYS A 170 -49.49 22.16 11.54
N LEU A 171 -48.16 22.07 11.44
CA LEU A 171 -47.30 22.94 10.63
C LEU A 171 -47.03 22.41 9.22
N GLY A 172 -47.44 21.16 8.94
CA GLY A 172 -47.26 20.53 7.64
C GLY A 172 -45.81 20.52 7.14
N ILE A 173 -45.62 20.66 5.84
CA ILE A 173 -44.29 20.68 5.21
C ILE A 173 -43.40 21.81 5.68
N TYR A 174 -44.01 22.96 5.99
CA TYR A 174 -43.27 24.14 6.49
C TYR A 174 -42.57 23.81 7.82
N GLY A 175 -43.29 23.20 8.76
CA GLY A 175 -42.70 22.79 10.04
C GLY A 175 -41.59 21.76 9.89
N TRP A 176 -41.71 20.83 8.93
CA TRP A 176 -40.66 19.88 8.60
C TRP A 176 -39.40 20.56 8.04
N LEU A 177 -39.56 21.49 7.09
CA LEU A 177 -38.45 22.27 6.55
C LEU A 177 -37.77 23.11 7.63
N LEU A 178 -38.57 23.80 8.46
CA LEU A 178 -38.07 24.59 9.58
C LEU A 178 -37.20 23.72 10.53
N ALA A 179 -37.70 22.56 10.96
CA ALA A 179 -36.98 21.66 11.84
C ALA A 179 -35.66 21.16 11.22
N ASN A 180 -35.66 20.83 9.92
CA ASN A 180 -34.46 20.35 9.23
C ASN A 180 -33.40 21.42 9.02
N PHE A 181 -33.77 22.64 8.65
CA PHE A 181 -32.81 23.64 8.18
C PHE A 181 -32.51 24.76 9.18
N THR A 182 -33.34 24.98 10.20
CA THR A 182 -33.11 26.02 11.20
C THR A 182 -32.76 25.50 12.57
N SER A 183 -33.07 24.20 12.90
CA SER A 183 -32.63 23.65 14.15
C SER A 183 -31.11 23.43 14.14
N GLY A 184 -30.47 23.61 15.29
CA GLY A 184 -29.01 23.42 15.43
C GLY A 184 -28.52 22.06 14.91
N PRO A 185 -29.07 20.94 15.37
CA PRO A 185 -28.72 19.61 14.86
C PRO A 185 -29.07 19.43 13.38
N GLY A 186 -30.13 20.05 12.88
CA GLY A 186 -30.53 19.95 11.47
C GLY A 186 -29.46 20.53 10.54
N TRP A 187 -29.20 21.83 10.61
CA TRP A 187 -28.27 22.48 9.68
C TRP A 187 -26.83 21.99 9.85
N THR A 188 -26.36 21.70 11.08
CA THR A 188 -25.02 21.13 11.30
C THR A 188 -24.88 19.74 10.71
N GLY A 189 -25.95 18.91 10.82
CA GLY A 189 -26.00 17.58 10.22
C GLY A 189 -25.89 17.62 8.70
N TYR A 190 -26.59 18.55 8.05
CA TYR A 190 -26.50 18.71 6.58
C TYR A 190 -25.12 19.17 6.11
N ILE A 191 -24.45 20.08 6.84
CA ILE A 191 -23.06 20.46 6.51
C ILE A 191 -22.14 19.23 6.58
N MET A 192 -22.25 18.44 7.64
CA MET A 192 -21.46 17.19 7.78
C MET A 192 -21.77 16.20 6.66
N LEU A 193 -23.05 16.03 6.32
CA LEU A 193 -23.46 15.10 5.27
C LEU A 193 -22.95 15.52 3.90
N ILE A 194 -23.01 16.81 3.56
CA ILE A 194 -22.45 17.37 2.31
C ILE A 194 -20.93 17.16 2.27
N ALA A 195 -20.23 17.46 3.36
CA ALA A 195 -18.78 17.24 3.47
C ALA A 195 -18.42 15.75 3.30
N LEU A 196 -19.15 14.86 3.96
CA LEU A 196 -18.97 13.41 3.86
C LEU A 196 -19.19 12.91 2.43
N MET A 197 -20.31 13.31 1.78
CA MET A 197 -20.61 12.87 0.42
C MET A 197 -19.58 13.41 -0.58
N GLY A 198 -19.13 14.66 -0.44
CA GLY A 198 -18.05 15.23 -1.25
C GLY A 198 -16.74 14.44 -1.15
N MET A 199 -16.32 14.08 0.08
CA MET A 199 -15.15 13.24 0.32
C MET A 199 -15.31 11.85 -0.31
N VAL A 200 -16.45 11.20 -0.10
CA VAL A 200 -16.71 9.84 -0.60
C VAL A 200 -16.73 9.81 -2.11
N PHE A 201 -17.45 10.73 -2.76
CA PHE A 201 -17.55 10.76 -4.22
C PHE A 201 -16.19 10.87 -4.91
N THR A 202 -15.30 11.71 -4.40
CA THR A 202 -13.96 11.89 -4.96
C THR A 202 -12.98 10.77 -4.56
N SER A 203 -13.27 10.02 -3.49
CA SER A 203 -12.46 8.90 -3.01
C SER A 203 -12.70 7.59 -3.76
N ILE A 204 -13.81 7.45 -4.48
CA ILE A 204 -14.09 6.28 -5.32
C ILE A 204 -12.98 6.08 -6.35
N GLU A 205 -12.63 4.82 -6.65
CA GLU A 205 -11.45 4.46 -7.46
C GLU A 205 -11.37 5.20 -8.80
N LYS A 206 -12.46 5.29 -9.57
CA LYS A 206 -12.46 5.96 -10.88
C LYS A 206 -12.20 7.46 -10.78
N PRO A 207 -12.96 8.28 -10.01
CA PRO A 207 -12.69 9.70 -9.85
C PRO A 207 -11.31 10.00 -9.26
N ARG A 208 -10.86 9.22 -8.27
CA ARG A 208 -9.56 9.38 -7.63
C ARG A 208 -8.39 9.11 -8.58
N ARG A 209 -8.50 8.09 -9.44
CA ARG A 209 -7.47 7.78 -10.44
C ARG A 209 -7.45 8.76 -11.60
N ALA A 210 -8.61 9.34 -11.94
CA ALA A 210 -8.69 10.35 -12.99
C ALA A 210 -8.04 11.67 -12.59
N ASN A 211 -8.15 12.06 -11.33
CA ASN A 211 -7.54 13.29 -10.79
C ASN A 211 -7.29 13.12 -9.29
N TYR A 212 -6.04 12.79 -8.95
CA TYR A 212 -5.63 12.56 -7.57
C TYR A 212 -5.63 13.85 -6.73
N GLU A 213 -5.28 14.99 -7.29
CA GLU A 213 -5.27 16.27 -6.59
C GLU A 213 -6.65 16.68 -6.15
N ARG A 214 -7.66 16.53 -7.02
CA ARG A 214 -9.06 16.78 -6.67
C ARG A 214 -9.51 15.93 -5.48
N PHE A 215 -9.18 14.64 -5.48
CA PHE A 215 -9.42 13.77 -4.32
C PHE A 215 -8.70 14.31 -3.08
N TRP A 216 -7.43 14.66 -3.21
CA TRP A 216 -6.63 15.11 -2.07
C TRP A 216 -7.21 16.39 -1.44
N TYR A 217 -7.54 17.41 -2.24
CA TYR A 217 -8.14 18.65 -1.73
C TYR A 217 -9.53 18.42 -1.12
N THR A 218 -10.41 17.71 -1.81
CA THR A 218 -11.78 17.48 -1.29
C THR A 218 -11.77 16.58 -0.06
N HIS A 219 -10.78 15.68 0.09
CA HIS A 219 -10.68 14.84 1.29
C HIS A 219 -10.39 15.67 2.55
N HIS A 220 -9.78 16.85 2.44
CA HIS A 220 -9.59 17.77 3.58
C HIS A 220 -10.90 18.37 4.11
N MET A 221 -12.03 18.15 3.47
CA MET A 221 -13.35 18.45 4.03
C MET A 221 -13.61 17.65 5.34
N PHE A 222 -12.76 16.67 5.67
CA PHE A 222 -12.80 16.04 6.99
C PHE A 222 -12.63 17.04 8.13
N ILE A 223 -11.91 18.16 7.91
CA ILE A 223 -11.77 19.24 8.91
C ILE A 223 -13.14 19.87 9.19
N ILE A 224 -13.93 20.14 8.14
CA ILE A 224 -15.30 20.64 8.26
C ILE A 224 -16.17 19.60 8.97
N PHE A 225 -16.08 18.33 8.55
CA PHE A 225 -16.84 17.24 9.14
C PHE A 225 -16.59 17.11 10.66
N PHE A 226 -15.34 17.07 11.12
CA PHE A 226 -15.03 16.94 12.53
C PHE A 226 -15.31 18.20 13.35
N LEU A 227 -15.15 19.39 12.77
CA LEU A 227 -15.55 20.64 13.41
C LEU A 227 -17.06 20.65 13.71
N PHE A 228 -17.88 20.33 12.70
CA PHE A 228 -19.33 20.28 12.88
C PHE A 228 -19.78 19.07 13.70
N TRP A 229 -19.01 17.96 13.71
CA TRP A 229 -19.22 16.86 14.63
C TRP A 229 -19.14 17.31 16.10
N ALA A 230 -18.12 18.08 16.45
CA ALA A 230 -17.96 18.61 17.81
C ALA A 230 -19.12 19.55 18.20
N ILE A 231 -19.57 20.40 17.25
CA ILE A 231 -20.65 21.39 17.49
C ILE A 231 -22.03 20.72 17.49
N HIS A 232 -22.26 19.67 16.68
CA HIS A 232 -23.55 19.03 16.49
C HIS A 232 -24.19 18.56 17.82
N GLY A 233 -23.37 18.06 18.74
CA GLY A 233 -23.81 17.63 20.06
C GLY A 233 -24.02 18.75 21.08
N ALA A 234 -23.73 20.01 20.73
CA ALA A 234 -23.89 21.15 21.64
C ALA A 234 -25.33 21.65 21.75
N PHE A 235 -26.20 21.27 20.80
CA PHE A 235 -27.58 21.71 20.76
C PHE A 235 -28.49 20.77 21.55
N CYS A 236 -29.24 21.32 22.50
CA CYS A 236 -30.29 20.60 23.21
C CYS A 236 -31.60 20.60 22.39
N MET A 237 -31.73 19.67 21.46
CA MET A 237 -32.98 19.49 20.71
C MET A 237 -34.04 18.70 21.50
N ILE A 238 -33.60 17.86 22.41
CA ILE A 238 -34.48 16.98 23.21
C ILE A 238 -34.15 17.19 24.66
N GLN A 239 -35.16 17.68 25.42
CA GLN A 239 -35.07 17.81 26.86
C GLN A 239 -35.20 16.42 27.51
N PRO A 240 -34.28 16.01 28.39
CA PRO A 240 -34.46 14.81 29.20
C PRO A 240 -35.65 14.94 30.14
N ASP A 241 -36.30 13.81 30.44
CA ASP A 241 -37.41 13.74 31.41
C ASP A 241 -36.94 13.85 32.87
N VAL A 242 -35.63 13.59 33.08
CA VAL A 242 -34.99 13.60 34.42
C VAL A 242 -33.70 14.42 34.33
N ALA A 243 -33.31 15.10 35.40
CA ALA A 243 -32.06 15.86 35.47
C ALA A 243 -30.83 14.98 35.14
N PRO A 244 -29.80 15.58 34.54
CA PRO A 244 -29.62 17.01 34.28
C PRO A 244 -30.41 17.50 33.06
N PHE A 245 -31.14 18.61 33.25
CA PHE A 245 -31.88 19.24 32.19
C PHE A 245 -30.99 20.12 31.33
N CYS A 246 -31.36 20.32 30.06
CA CYS A 246 -30.70 21.30 29.23
C CYS A 246 -30.97 22.72 29.71
N THR A 247 -29.94 23.54 29.82
CA THR A 247 -30.07 24.92 30.33
C THR A 247 -30.43 25.94 29.27
N SER A 248 -30.28 25.62 27.99
CA SER A 248 -30.66 26.48 26.88
C SER A 248 -30.99 25.68 25.61
N ILE A 249 -31.74 26.26 24.70
CA ILE A 249 -32.10 25.68 23.39
C ILE A 249 -31.01 25.97 22.33
N GLY A 250 -30.06 26.85 22.62
CA GLY A 250 -28.92 27.18 21.78
C GLY A 250 -27.64 26.39 22.12
N PRO A 251 -26.53 26.70 21.48
CA PRO A 251 -25.25 26.10 21.82
C PRO A 251 -24.82 26.55 23.22
N SER A 252 -25.19 25.77 24.22
CA SER A 252 -25.03 26.10 25.64
C SER A 252 -23.64 25.74 26.20
N ALA A 253 -22.94 24.86 25.55
CA ALA A 253 -21.56 24.47 25.81
C ALA A 253 -21.03 23.68 24.63
N ILE A 254 -19.74 23.47 24.58
CA ILE A 254 -19.13 22.50 23.67
C ILE A 254 -19.75 21.13 24.00
N GLY A 255 -20.45 20.52 23.03
CA GLY A 255 -21.08 19.22 23.20
C GLY A 255 -20.05 18.14 23.52
N VAL A 256 -20.52 17.01 24.09
CA VAL A 256 -19.64 15.91 24.49
C VAL A 256 -19.07 15.09 23.33
N PHE A 257 -19.50 15.32 22.09
CA PHE A 257 -19.11 14.48 20.93
C PHE A 257 -17.63 14.59 20.58
N TRP A 258 -16.97 15.71 20.87
CA TRP A 258 -15.53 15.86 20.72
C TRP A 258 -14.75 14.81 21.50
N GLN A 259 -15.27 14.28 22.61
CA GLN A 259 -14.63 13.24 23.43
C GLN A 259 -14.43 11.95 22.62
N TYR A 260 -15.39 11.56 21.79
CA TYR A 260 -15.27 10.37 20.94
C TYR A 260 -14.21 10.56 19.84
N TRP A 261 -14.11 11.76 19.27
CA TRP A 261 -13.08 12.06 18.31
C TRP A 261 -11.68 12.05 18.93
N MET A 262 -11.53 12.47 20.20
CA MET A 262 -10.23 12.57 20.88
C MET A 262 -9.44 11.25 20.91
N TYR A 263 -10.12 10.09 20.97
CA TYR A 263 -9.42 8.81 20.97
C TYR A 263 -8.50 8.62 19.76
N GLY A 264 -9.01 8.83 18.55
CA GLY A 264 -8.20 8.75 17.34
C GLY A 264 -7.56 10.08 16.96
N GLY A 265 -8.25 11.20 17.20
CA GLY A 265 -7.82 12.55 16.81
C GLY A 265 -6.56 13.00 17.51
N PHE A 266 -6.44 12.77 18.82
CA PHE A 266 -5.24 13.12 19.56
C PHE A 266 -4.00 12.37 19.04
N ILE A 267 -4.13 11.06 18.84
CA ILE A 267 -3.02 10.24 18.30
C ILE A 267 -2.67 10.71 16.90
N TYR A 268 -3.66 10.98 16.06
CA TYR A 268 -3.43 11.48 14.71
C TYR A 268 -2.73 12.85 14.71
N LEU A 269 -3.15 13.78 15.56
CA LEU A 269 -2.50 15.09 15.67
C LEU A 269 -1.07 14.98 16.20
N ALA A 270 -0.85 14.17 17.23
CA ALA A 270 0.50 13.92 17.77
C ALA A 270 1.41 13.30 16.70
N GLU A 271 0.90 12.34 15.93
CA GLU A 271 1.64 11.77 14.81
C GLU A 271 1.92 12.80 13.71
N ARG A 272 0.93 13.65 13.35
CA ARG A 272 1.13 14.71 12.35
C ARG A 272 2.22 15.68 12.78
N ILE A 273 2.23 16.10 14.03
CA ILE A 273 3.28 16.98 14.59
C ILE A 273 4.64 16.29 14.54
N ALA A 274 4.72 15.04 14.99
CA ALA A 274 5.96 14.26 14.97
C ALA A 274 6.49 14.07 13.54
N ARG A 275 5.62 13.83 12.57
CA ARG A 275 5.97 13.70 11.15
C ARG A 275 6.45 15.01 10.56
N GLU A 276 5.83 16.13 10.91
CA GLU A 276 6.22 17.46 10.47
C GLU A 276 7.63 17.80 11.01
N ILE A 277 7.88 17.61 12.30
CA ILE A 277 9.20 17.79 12.92
C ILE A 277 10.25 16.91 12.21
N ARG A 278 9.94 15.63 12.00
CA ARG A 278 10.84 14.69 11.32
C ARG A 278 11.09 15.07 9.86
N GLY A 279 10.07 15.57 9.16
CA GLY A 279 10.18 16.05 7.78
C GLY A 279 11.15 17.23 7.62
N HIS A 280 11.27 18.06 8.64
CA HIS A 280 12.15 19.23 8.65
C HIS A 280 13.59 18.94 9.08
N HIS A 281 13.95 17.70 9.49
CA HIS A 281 15.34 17.35 9.78
C HIS A 281 16.22 17.65 8.57
N LYS A 282 17.47 18.03 8.83
CA LYS A 282 18.44 18.40 7.80
C LYS A 282 18.56 17.29 6.75
N THR A 283 18.24 17.67 5.53
CA THR A 283 18.14 16.76 4.38
C THR A 283 18.71 17.44 3.16
N TYR A 284 19.59 16.77 2.43
CA TYR A 284 20.13 17.30 1.18
C TYR A 284 20.30 16.19 0.13
N ILE A 285 20.17 16.56 -1.12
CA ILE A 285 20.44 15.66 -2.25
C ILE A 285 21.95 15.60 -2.43
N SER A 286 22.52 14.41 -2.33
CA SER A 286 23.95 14.19 -2.58
C SER A 286 24.26 13.98 -4.04
N LYS A 287 23.40 13.26 -4.78
CA LYS A 287 23.63 12.93 -6.19
C LYS A 287 22.32 12.73 -6.93
N VAL A 288 22.29 13.14 -8.20
CA VAL A 288 21.17 12.90 -9.12
C VAL A 288 21.70 12.18 -10.34
N ILE A 289 21.05 11.08 -10.71
CA ILE A 289 21.41 10.28 -11.88
C ILE A 289 20.19 10.17 -12.79
N GLN A 290 20.37 10.55 -14.04
CA GLN A 290 19.38 10.36 -15.09
C GLN A 290 19.62 9.00 -15.75
N HIS A 291 18.60 8.15 -15.73
CA HIS A 291 18.60 6.85 -16.40
C HIS A 291 17.75 6.87 -17.67
N PRO A 292 17.94 5.90 -18.57
CA PRO A 292 17.04 5.66 -19.71
C PRO A 292 15.58 5.45 -19.25
N SER A 293 14.64 5.47 -20.20
CA SER A 293 13.19 5.27 -19.94
C SER A 293 12.57 6.29 -18.97
N GLN A 294 13.11 7.52 -18.93
CA GLN A 294 12.64 8.62 -18.09
C GLN A 294 12.63 8.27 -16.57
N VAL A 295 13.68 7.64 -16.11
CA VAL A 295 13.88 7.35 -14.68
C VAL A 295 14.95 8.28 -14.11
N CYS A 296 14.63 8.95 -13.01
CA CYS A 296 15.54 9.79 -12.23
C CYS A 296 15.84 9.11 -10.88
N GLU A 297 17.13 8.84 -10.62
CA GLU A 297 17.58 8.40 -9.31
C GLU A 297 18.03 9.62 -8.50
N ILE A 298 17.54 9.71 -7.27
CA ILE A 298 17.87 10.77 -6.32
C ILE A 298 18.48 10.12 -5.08
N GLN A 299 19.76 10.40 -4.84
CA GLN A 299 20.47 9.98 -3.62
C GLN A 299 20.44 11.13 -2.61
N ILE A 300 20.04 10.81 -1.40
CA ILE A 300 19.71 11.80 -0.36
C ILE A 300 20.40 11.40 0.93
N LYS A 301 21.02 12.37 1.59
CA LYS A 301 21.51 12.22 2.97
C LYS A 301 20.57 12.95 3.93
N LYS A 302 20.13 12.24 4.95
CA LYS A 302 19.24 12.74 6.01
C LYS A 302 19.76 12.32 7.36
N GLU A 303 19.92 13.30 8.26
CA GLU A 303 20.36 13.05 9.61
C GLU A 303 19.42 12.11 10.39
N ASN A 304 20.00 11.26 11.24
CA ASN A 304 19.29 10.37 12.16
C ASN A 304 18.23 9.44 11.51
N THR A 305 18.43 9.07 10.24
CA THR A 305 17.50 8.20 9.55
C THR A 305 18.04 6.79 9.48
N LYS A 306 17.35 5.85 10.13
CA LYS A 306 17.59 4.41 10.02
C LYS A 306 16.51 3.81 9.14
N THR A 307 16.90 3.05 8.14
CA THR A 307 15.99 2.39 7.21
C THR A 307 15.98 0.87 7.36
N ARG A 308 15.01 0.21 6.76
CA ARG A 308 14.97 -1.24 6.54
C ARG A 308 14.70 -1.50 5.06
N ALA A 309 15.17 -2.64 4.56
CA ALA A 309 14.92 -3.02 3.18
C ALA A 309 13.42 -3.12 2.90
N GLY A 310 12.99 -2.60 1.75
CA GLY A 310 11.58 -2.60 1.34
C GLY A 310 10.72 -1.47 1.86
N GLN A 311 11.25 -0.55 2.69
CA GLN A 311 10.51 0.62 3.18
C GLN A 311 10.28 1.69 2.09
N TYR A 312 9.37 2.63 2.38
CA TYR A 312 9.09 3.79 1.53
C TYR A 312 9.11 5.09 2.31
N ILE A 313 9.24 6.19 1.58
CA ILE A 313 9.20 7.56 2.11
C ILE A 313 8.17 8.39 1.36
N PHE A 314 7.75 9.48 1.97
CA PHE A 314 7.10 10.58 1.26
C PHE A 314 8.14 11.64 0.94
N PHE A 315 8.26 11.95 -0.33
CA PHE A 315 9.17 12.95 -0.88
C PHE A 315 8.39 14.21 -1.28
N CYS A 316 8.90 15.36 -0.87
CA CYS A 316 8.40 16.67 -1.26
C CYS A 316 9.58 17.53 -1.75
N CYS A 317 9.39 18.21 -2.86
CA CYS A 317 10.33 19.18 -3.40
C CYS A 317 9.69 20.58 -3.35
N PRO A 318 10.05 21.43 -2.37
CA PRO A 318 9.47 22.76 -2.20
C PRO A 318 9.66 23.69 -3.40
N ALA A 319 10.69 23.48 -4.21
CA ALA A 319 10.91 24.21 -5.46
C ALA A 319 9.79 23.95 -6.50
N VAL A 320 9.06 22.84 -6.37
CA VAL A 320 7.93 22.47 -7.23
C VAL A 320 6.60 22.68 -6.51
N SER A 321 6.48 22.17 -5.29
CA SER A 321 5.26 22.32 -4.47
C SER A 321 5.59 22.18 -2.99
N LEU A 322 5.05 23.10 -2.16
CA LEU A 322 5.29 23.11 -0.70
C LEU A 322 4.52 22.03 0.07
N TRP A 323 3.46 21.48 -0.51
CA TRP A 323 2.52 20.57 0.18
C TRP A 323 2.27 19.24 -0.51
N GLN A 324 2.82 19.03 -1.71
CA GLN A 324 2.68 17.74 -2.38
C GLN A 324 3.75 16.75 -1.90
N TYR A 325 3.32 15.73 -1.17
CA TYR A 325 4.14 14.63 -0.71
C TYR A 325 3.78 13.36 -1.50
N HIS A 326 4.71 12.87 -2.29
CA HIS A 326 4.54 11.66 -3.11
C HIS A 326 5.27 10.48 -2.49
N PRO A 327 4.66 9.28 -2.43
CA PRO A 327 5.31 8.08 -1.90
C PRO A 327 6.28 7.50 -2.91
N PHE A 328 7.50 7.19 -2.45
CA PHE A 328 8.50 6.46 -3.23
C PHE A 328 9.14 5.38 -2.36
N THR A 329 9.28 4.18 -2.92
CA THR A 329 10.03 3.11 -2.27
C THR A 329 11.51 3.43 -2.26
N LEU A 330 12.18 3.07 -1.16
CA LEU A 330 13.62 3.17 -1.06
C LEU A 330 14.26 2.12 -1.96
N THR A 331 15.27 2.53 -2.71
CA THR A 331 16.08 1.65 -3.57
C THR A 331 17.49 1.44 -3.01
N SER A 332 17.87 2.22 -2.00
CA SER A 332 19.06 1.98 -1.20
C SER A 332 18.87 0.84 -0.21
N ALA A 333 19.94 0.12 0.10
CA ALA A 333 19.97 -0.82 1.21
C ALA A 333 20.11 -0.07 2.56
N PRO A 334 19.66 -0.67 3.68
CA PRO A 334 19.88 -0.10 5.01
C PRO A 334 21.37 0.05 5.38
N GLU A 335 22.22 -0.71 4.73
CA GLU A 335 23.67 -0.75 4.92
C GLU A 335 24.39 0.40 4.21
N GLU A 336 23.71 1.12 3.28
CA GLU A 336 24.25 2.29 2.59
C GLU A 336 24.13 3.56 3.46
N ASP A 337 25.08 4.51 3.34
CA ASP A 337 25.13 5.75 4.13
C ASP A 337 24.20 6.86 3.60
N TYR A 338 23.43 6.55 2.56
CA TYR A 338 22.43 7.42 1.93
C TYR A 338 21.13 6.65 1.69
N ILE A 339 20.06 7.39 1.46
CA ILE A 339 18.80 6.84 0.97
C ILE A 339 18.64 7.20 -0.51
N SER A 340 18.18 6.27 -1.33
CA SER A 340 17.88 6.54 -2.73
C SER A 340 16.46 6.19 -3.11
N ILE A 341 15.94 6.93 -4.09
CA ILE A 341 14.67 6.66 -4.75
C ILE A 341 14.86 6.69 -6.26
N HIS A 342 14.13 5.83 -6.98
CA HIS A 342 14.04 5.86 -8.44
C HIS A 342 12.65 6.32 -8.83
N MET A 343 12.56 7.47 -9.46
CA MET A 343 11.34 8.14 -9.84
C MET A 343 11.15 8.06 -11.36
N ARG A 344 10.07 7.41 -11.81
CA ARG A 344 9.68 7.45 -13.21
C ARG A 344 8.94 8.77 -13.48
N CYS A 345 9.49 9.56 -14.39
CA CYS A 345 9.00 10.89 -14.71
C CYS A 345 7.90 10.82 -15.78
N GLN A 346 6.63 10.78 -15.35
CA GLN A 346 5.47 10.68 -16.25
C GLN A 346 4.35 11.68 -15.91
N GLY A 347 4.20 12.07 -14.65
CA GLY A 347 3.20 13.04 -14.20
C GLY A 347 3.81 14.43 -14.02
N ASP A 348 2.96 15.45 -13.90
CA ASP A 348 3.37 16.86 -13.81
C ASP A 348 4.39 17.09 -12.69
N PHE A 349 4.13 16.59 -11.48
CA PHE A 349 5.05 16.72 -10.35
C PHE A 349 6.40 16.05 -10.63
N THR A 350 6.41 14.80 -11.11
CA THR A 350 7.65 14.05 -11.30
C THR A 350 8.49 14.58 -12.46
N MET A 351 7.85 15.07 -13.51
CA MET A 351 8.50 15.75 -14.63
C MET A 351 9.12 17.07 -14.19
N GLU A 352 8.39 17.88 -13.43
CA GLU A 352 8.88 19.17 -12.96
C GLU A 352 10.02 18.99 -11.94
N VAL A 353 9.93 18.02 -11.01
CA VAL A 353 11.03 17.68 -10.10
C VAL A 353 12.26 17.29 -10.89
N SER A 354 12.14 16.42 -11.89
CA SER A 354 13.29 15.99 -12.70
C SER A 354 13.94 17.15 -13.46
N ARG A 355 13.14 18.10 -13.95
CA ARG A 355 13.61 19.32 -14.63
C ARG A 355 14.40 20.22 -13.67
N VAL A 356 13.85 20.47 -12.47
CA VAL A 356 14.51 21.27 -11.43
C VAL A 356 15.84 20.63 -10.99
N LEU A 357 15.90 19.30 -10.99
CA LEU A 357 17.12 18.54 -10.69
C LEU A 357 18.13 18.49 -11.84
N GLY A 358 17.78 19.01 -13.02
CA GLY A 358 18.67 19.11 -14.17
C GLY A 358 18.61 17.91 -15.13
N CYS A 359 17.58 17.07 -15.05
CA CYS A 359 17.36 16.04 -16.04
C CYS A 359 16.83 16.62 -17.35
N GLU A 360 17.39 16.20 -18.48
CA GLU A 360 16.96 16.58 -19.81
C GLU A 360 16.40 15.37 -20.56
N TRP A 361 15.09 15.40 -20.82
CA TRP A 361 14.39 14.34 -21.55
C TRP A 361 14.23 14.75 -23.02
N GLY A 362 14.59 13.91 -23.96
CA GLY A 362 14.42 14.19 -25.40
C GLY A 362 15.66 14.00 -26.28
N LYS A 363 16.84 13.91 -25.71
CA LYS A 363 18.01 13.42 -26.43
C LYS A 363 18.09 11.90 -26.21
N LYS A 364 18.07 11.13 -27.30
CA LYS A 364 18.33 9.68 -27.24
C LYS A 364 19.77 9.47 -26.74
N GLY A 365 19.88 9.24 -25.42
CA GLY A 365 21.09 8.75 -24.79
C GLY A 365 20.77 7.41 -24.15
N ASP A 366 21.45 6.38 -24.56
CA ASP A 366 21.20 5.00 -24.15
C ASP A 366 21.91 4.60 -22.84
N SER A 367 22.57 5.54 -22.15
CA SER A 367 23.32 5.25 -20.92
C SER A 367 22.92 6.15 -19.76
N SER A 368 23.05 5.61 -18.56
CA SER A 368 22.86 6.37 -17.32
C SER A 368 23.93 7.45 -17.16
N LYS A 369 23.53 8.69 -16.83
CA LYS A 369 24.45 9.82 -16.63
C LYS A 369 24.19 10.55 -15.31
N VAL A 370 25.26 10.96 -14.63
CA VAL A 370 25.18 11.86 -13.48
C VAL A 370 24.86 13.25 -13.99
N VAL A 371 23.83 13.91 -13.43
CA VAL A 371 23.39 15.26 -13.83
C VAL A 371 23.62 16.33 -12.76
N GLY A 372 23.88 15.91 -11.52
CA GLY A 372 24.20 16.84 -10.43
C GLY A 372 24.78 16.11 -9.22
N VAL A 373 25.76 16.75 -8.57
CA VAL A 373 26.37 16.30 -7.32
C VAL A 373 26.50 17.50 -6.38
N SER A 374 26.25 17.31 -5.11
CA SER A 374 26.36 18.32 -4.06
C SER A 374 27.60 18.06 -3.20
N GLY A 375 28.53 19.01 -3.19
CA GLY A 375 29.47 19.16 -2.06
C GLY A 375 30.70 18.27 -1.98
N ASP A 376 31.11 17.54 -3.02
CA ASP A 376 32.33 16.74 -2.96
C ASP A 376 33.51 17.48 -3.63
N GLU A 377 34.65 17.63 -2.91
CA GLU A 377 35.83 18.37 -3.41
C GLU A 377 36.47 17.71 -4.65
N ASN A 378 36.30 16.40 -4.81
CA ASN A 378 36.85 15.60 -5.90
C ASN A 378 35.93 15.46 -7.12
N THR A 379 34.80 16.17 -7.17
CA THR A 379 33.84 16.05 -8.26
C THR A 379 34.16 17.04 -9.39
N ASP A 380 33.98 16.60 -10.65
CA ASP A 380 34.07 17.46 -11.83
C ASP A 380 33.27 18.75 -11.62
N PRO A 381 33.91 19.93 -11.75
CA PRO A 381 33.23 21.23 -11.59
C PRO A 381 31.96 21.38 -12.44
N ALA A 382 31.90 20.74 -13.60
CA ALA A 382 30.73 20.75 -14.49
C ALA A 382 29.50 20.05 -13.91
N LEU A 383 29.68 19.15 -12.94
CA LEU A 383 28.62 18.41 -12.26
C LEU A 383 28.22 19.04 -10.94
N LYS A 384 28.97 20.00 -10.42
CA LYS A 384 28.65 20.72 -9.19
C LYS A 384 27.44 21.63 -9.43
N ARG A 385 26.32 21.32 -8.79
CA ARG A 385 25.10 22.12 -8.85
C ARG A 385 24.58 22.43 -7.46
N VAL A 386 23.98 23.60 -7.30
CA VAL A 386 23.15 23.90 -6.12
C VAL A 386 21.83 23.17 -6.31
N LEU A 387 21.71 22.00 -5.66
CA LEU A 387 20.50 21.20 -5.72
C LEU A 387 19.45 21.76 -4.75
N PRO A 388 18.15 21.68 -5.09
CA PRO A 388 17.08 22.21 -4.24
C PRO A 388 17.00 21.45 -2.92
N ARG A 389 16.49 22.15 -1.90
CA ARG A 389 16.13 21.51 -0.64
C ARG A 389 14.94 20.58 -0.85
N VAL A 390 14.94 19.45 -0.16
CA VAL A 390 13.84 18.47 -0.20
C VAL A 390 13.39 18.12 1.22
N TYR A 391 12.14 17.74 1.37
CA TYR A 391 11.60 17.23 2.62
C TYR A 391 11.26 15.76 2.46
N ILE A 392 11.58 14.98 3.49
CA ILE A 392 11.34 13.54 3.52
C ILE A 392 10.64 13.19 4.81
N ASP A 393 9.45 12.62 4.69
CA ASP A 393 8.73 12.03 5.79
C ASP A 393 8.77 10.50 5.67
N GLY A 394 9.13 9.83 6.73
CA GLY A 394 9.38 8.39 6.79
C GLY A 394 10.76 8.08 7.42
N PRO A 395 11.24 6.86 7.29
CA PRO A 395 10.69 5.75 6.50
C PRO A 395 9.45 5.11 7.11
N PHE A 396 8.63 4.48 6.26
CA PHE A 396 7.42 3.75 6.65
C PHE A 396 7.50 2.30 6.19
N GLY A 397 6.89 1.40 6.99
CA GLY A 397 6.87 -0.02 6.71
C GLY A 397 5.97 -0.42 5.53
N SER A 398 6.35 -1.49 4.86
CA SER A 398 5.60 -2.10 3.76
C SER A 398 5.55 -3.62 3.87
N ALA A 399 4.77 -4.29 3.04
CA ALA A 399 4.69 -5.75 3.02
C ALA A 399 6.06 -6.40 2.75
N SER A 400 6.87 -5.78 1.92
CA SER A 400 8.19 -6.30 1.51
C SER A 400 9.25 -6.31 2.62
N GLU A 401 9.05 -5.61 3.75
CA GLU A 401 9.95 -5.74 4.91
C GLU A 401 10.00 -7.16 5.47
N ASP A 402 8.93 -7.95 5.28
CA ASP A 402 8.80 -9.29 5.84
C ASP A 402 9.57 -10.37 5.07
N VAL A 403 10.24 -10.02 3.96
CA VAL A 403 11.00 -10.96 3.11
C VAL A 403 11.94 -11.86 3.94
N PHE A 404 12.65 -11.30 4.91
CA PHE A 404 13.64 -12.02 5.70
C PHE A 404 13.04 -12.96 6.77
N LYS A 405 11.71 -13.01 6.92
CA LYS A 405 11.02 -13.92 7.84
C LYS A 405 10.81 -15.30 7.24
N TYR A 406 10.84 -15.43 5.90
CA TYR A 406 10.58 -16.66 5.15
C TYR A 406 11.86 -17.39 4.79
N GLU A 407 11.76 -18.70 4.54
CA GLU A 407 12.88 -19.50 4.04
C GLU A 407 13.08 -19.33 2.53
N VAL A 408 11.99 -19.19 1.81
CA VAL A 408 11.96 -18.93 0.37
C VAL A 408 11.25 -17.60 0.10
N ALA A 409 11.80 -16.75 -0.75
CA ALA A 409 11.15 -15.53 -1.18
C ALA A 409 10.93 -15.53 -2.69
N VAL A 410 9.72 -15.19 -3.10
CA VAL A 410 9.34 -14.99 -4.51
C VAL A 410 9.03 -13.50 -4.68
N LEU A 411 9.93 -12.79 -5.34
CA LEU A 411 9.84 -11.35 -5.56
C LEU A 411 9.39 -11.11 -6.99
N VAL A 412 8.23 -10.47 -7.19
CA VAL A 412 7.67 -10.25 -8.52
C VAL A 412 7.46 -8.76 -8.77
N GLY A 413 8.28 -8.18 -9.65
CA GLY A 413 8.20 -6.78 -10.07
C GLY A 413 7.68 -6.62 -11.49
N ALA A 414 6.83 -5.64 -11.76
CA ALA A 414 6.40 -5.30 -13.10
C ALA A 414 6.70 -3.84 -13.43
N GLY A 415 7.54 -3.60 -14.45
CA GLY A 415 8.03 -2.27 -14.83
C GLY A 415 8.76 -1.60 -13.67
N ILE A 416 8.40 -0.34 -13.35
CA ILE A 416 9.01 0.40 -12.22
C ILE A 416 8.63 -0.20 -10.83
N GLY A 417 7.62 -1.05 -10.76
CA GLY A 417 7.26 -1.79 -9.52
C GLY A 417 8.35 -2.74 -9.01
N VAL A 418 9.50 -2.78 -9.64
CA VAL A 418 10.70 -3.47 -9.16
C VAL A 418 11.39 -2.71 -8.01
N THR A 419 11.11 -1.42 -7.83
CA THR A 419 11.81 -0.54 -6.86
C THR A 419 11.86 -1.07 -5.41
N PRO A 420 10.82 -1.67 -4.82
CA PRO A 420 10.91 -2.24 -3.47
C PRO A 420 11.97 -3.35 -3.39
N PHE A 421 12.10 -4.12 -4.45
CA PHE A 421 13.03 -5.26 -4.51
C PHE A 421 14.48 -4.84 -4.74
N ALA A 422 14.73 -3.61 -5.24
CA ALA A 422 16.08 -3.06 -5.33
C ALA A 422 16.75 -2.99 -3.96
N SER A 423 16.09 -2.39 -2.99
CA SER A 423 16.58 -2.29 -1.61
C SER A 423 16.78 -3.68 -0.97
N ILE A 424 15.86 -4.59 -1.23
CA ILE A 424 15.91 -5.97 -0.70
C ILE A 424 17.09 -6.74 -1.30
N LEU A 425 17.25 -6.73 -2.62
CA LEU A 425 18.35 -7.42 -3.31
C LEU A 425 19.71 -6.85 -2.93
N LYS A 426 19.83 -5.52 -2.80
CA LYS A 426 21.05 -4.88 -2.26
C LYS A 426 21.34 -5.33 -0.83
N SER A 427 20.33 -5.34 0.06
CA SER A 427 20.51 -5.80 1.45
C SER A 427 20.89 -7.28 1.52
N ILE A 428 20.32 -8.13 0.64
CA ILE A 428 20.73 -9.53 0.51
C ILE A 428 22.19 -9.60 0.09
N TRP A 429 22.59 -8.82 -0.92
CA TRP A 429 23.97 -8.76 -1.40
C TRP A 429 24.94 -8.34 -0.28
N TYR A 430 24.62 -7.32 0.52
CA TYR A 430 25.43 -6.95 1.70
C TYR A 430 25.53 -8.08 2.73
N ARG A 431 24.44 -8.78 3.02
CA ARG A 431 24.40 -9.89 3.98
C ARG A 431 25.19 -11.12 3.51
N MET A 432 25.27 -11.34 2.21
CA MET A 432 26.12 -12.41 1.63
C MET A 432 27.60 -12.09 1.83
N ASN A 433 27.99 -10.81 1.73
CA ASN A 433 29.38 -10.37 1.96
C ASN A 433 29.75 -10.26 3.45
N TYR A 434 28.79 -9.92 4.30
CA TYR A 434 28.97 -9.68 5.73
C TYR A 434 28.00 -10.55 6.54
N PRO A 435 28.29 -11.84 6.73
CA PRO A 435 27.34 -12.85 7.25
C PRO A 435 26.99 -12.70 8.74
N GLN A 436 27.29 -11.58 9.38
CA GLN A 436 27.00 -11.35 10.81
C GLN A 436 25.50 -11.27 11.14
N GLN A 437 24.62 -11.07 10.15
CA GLN A 437 23.18 -11.00 10.36
C GLN A 437 22.52 -12.34 10.05
N LYS A 438 21.98 -13.00 11.08
CA LYS A 438 21.19 -14.22 10.92
C LYS A 438 19.91 -13.93 10.13
N THR A 439 19.64 -14.74 9.11
CA THR A 439 18.39 -14.72 8.34
C THR A 439 17.85 -16.13 8.15
N ARG A 440 16.53 -16.29 8.09
CA ARG A 440 15.89 -17.57 7.72
C ARG A 440 15.93 -17.77 6.20
N LEU A 441 16.14 -16.72 5.44
CA LEU A 441 16.07 -16.71 3.97
C LEU A 441 17.20 -17.58 3.38
N ARG A 442 16.82 -18.63 2.65
CA ARG A 442 17.73 -19.59 1.99
C ARG A 442 17.75 -19.43 0.48
N LYS A 443 16.59 -19.12 -0.14
CA LYS A 443 16.44 -19.01 -1.59
C LYS A 443 15.56 -17.84 -1.97
N VAL A 444 15.94 -17.13 -3.02
CA VAL A 444 15.19 -16.01 -3.60
C VAL A 444 14.94 -16.28 -5.07
N TYR A 445 13.69 -16.18 -5.48
CA TYR A 445 13.27 -16.17 -6.87
C TYR A 445 12.82 -14.78 -7.24
N PHE A 446 13.55 -14.12 -8.11
CA PHE A 446 13.25 -12.77 -8.54
C PHE A 446 12.73 -12.76 -9.97
N PHE A 447 11.48 -12.34 -10.16
CA PHE A 447 10.83 -12.23 -11.46
C PHE A 447 10.62 -10.76 -11.80
N TRP A 448 11.21 -10.32 -12.90
CA TRP A 448 11.03 -8.96 -13.40
C TRP A 448 10.38 -8.96 -14.77
N ILE A 449 9.22 -8.33 -14.89
CA ILE A 449 8.39 -8.32 -16.08
C ILE A 449 8.39 -6.92 -16.67
N CYS A 450 8.96 -6.73 -17.85
CA CYS A 450 9.06 -5.47 -18.56
C CYS A 450 8.30 -5.50 -19.88
N ARG A 451 7.95 -4.32 -20.39
CA ARG A 451 7.35 -4.16 -21.71
C ARG A 451 8.37 -3.82 -22.79
N ASP A 452 9.46 -3.13 -22.43
CA ASP A 452 10.48 -2.62 -23.34
C ASP A 452 11.89 -2.89 -22.79
N PHE A 453 12.87 -2.91 -23.69
CA PHE A 453 14.28 -3.18 -23.37
C PHE A 453 14.90 -2.09 -22.48
N GLY A 454 14.58 -0.82 -22.73
CA GLY A 454 15.14 0.29 -21.96
C GLY A 454 14.78 0.27 -20.49
N SER A 455 13.71 -0.45 -20.13
CA SER A 455 13.31 -0.64 -18.71
C SER A 455 14.32 -1.47 -17.93
N PHE A 456 15.18 -2.28 -18.57
CA PHE A 456 16.19 -3.09 -17.87
C PHE A 456 17.43 -2.27 -17.48
N GLU A 457 17.73 -1.18 -18.17
CA GLU A 457 19.02 -0.49 -18.08
C GLU A 457 19.33 0.04 -16.67
N TRP A 458 18.38 0.73 -16.04
CA TRP A 458 18.63 1.37 -14.75
C TRP A 458 18.83 0.38 -13.58
N PHE A 459 18.39 -0.86 -13.72
CA PHE A 459 18.49 -1.88 -12.68
C PHE A 459 19.50 -2.99 -13.03
N ARG A 460 19.97 -3.00 -14.27
CA ARG A 460 20.89 -4.01 -14.83
C ARG A 460 22.16 -4.14 -14.01
N SER A 461 22.79 -3.02 -13.66
CA SER A 461 24.05 -3.02 -12.89
C SER A 461 23.92 -3.72 -11.54
N LEU A 462 22.79 -3.50 -10.84
CA LEU A 462 22.53 -4.19 -9.58
C LEU A 462 22.32 -5.69 -9.78
N LEU A 463 21.55 -6.10 -10.78
CA LEU A 463 21.32 -7.52 -11.05
C LEU A 463 22.61 -8.25 -11.39
N LEU A 464 23.47 -7.64 -12.21
CA LEU A 464 24.80 -8.18 -12.55
C LEU A 464 25.70 -8.30 -11.31
N ALA A 465 25.70 -7.29 -10.43
CA ALA A 465 26.48 -7.32 -9.19
C ALA A 465 26.00 -8.43 -8.24
N VAL A 466 24.68 -8.58 -8.10
CA VAL A 466 24.08 -9.63 -7.28
C VAL A 466 24.41 -11.02 -7.83
N GLU A 467 24.25 -11.20 -9.15
CA GLU A 467 24.53 -12.49 -9.81
C GLU A 467 26.02 -12.87 -9.76
N ALA A 468 26.92 -11.90 -9.94
CA ALA A 468 28.36 -12.14 -9.87
C ALA A 468 28.82 -12.62 -8.47
N GLN A 469 28.13 -12.20 -7.42
CA GLN A 469 28.45 -12.53 -6.04
C GLN A 469 27.78 -13.80 -5.56
N ASP A 470 26.67 -14.22 -6.20
CA ASP A 470 25.88 -15.38 -5.79
C ASP A 470 26.51 -16.69 -6.26
N VAL A 471 27.59 -17.08 -5.58
CA VAL A 471 28.32 -18.32 -5.86
C VAL A 471 27.46 -19.56 -5.53
N ASP A 472 26.62 -19.46 -4.49
CA ASP A 472 25.77 -20.56 -3.99
C ASP A 472 24.43 -20.67 -4.75
N ASN A 473 24.20 -19.87 -5.79
CA ASN A 473 22.92 -19.79 -6.49
C ASN A 473 21.70 -19.58 -5.58
N ARG A 474 21.84 -18.74 -4.56
CA ARG A 474 20.76 -18.41 -3.62
C ARG A 474 19.71 -17.49 -4.24
N ILE A 475 20.12 -16.70 -5.22
CA ILE A 475 19.23 -15.77 -5.93
C ILE A 475 19.09 -16.22 -7.38
N GLU A 476 17.88 -16.52 -7.78
CA GLU A 476 17.54 -16.92 -9.14
C GLU A 476 16.75 -15.80 -9.83
N ILE A 477 17.35 -15.23 -10.88
CA ILE A 477 16.81 -14.07 -11.58
C ILE A 477 16.13 -14.53 -12.86
N HIS A 478 14.85 -14.15 -13.04
CA HIS A 478 14.06 -14.40 -14.23
C HIS A 478 13.54 -13.08 -14.81
N THR A 479 14.03 -12.71 -15.97
CA THR A 479 13.57 -11.53 -16.71
C THR A 479 12.59 -11.93 -17.79
N TYR A 480 11.49 -11.17 -17.92
CA TYR A 480 10.45 -11.39 -18.91
C TYR A 480 10.19 -10.14 -19.73
N LEU A 481 10.29 -10.25 -21.04
CA LEU A 481 9.94 -9.19 -21.99
C LEU A 481 8.60 -9.49 -22.65
N THR A 482 7.59 -8.64 -22.42
CA THR A 482 6.22 -8.88 -22.88
C THR A 482 5.81 -8.09 -24.12
N ALA A 483 6.66 -7.20 -24.63
CA ALA A 483 6.43 -6.52 -25.90
C ALA A 483 6.59 -7.47 -27.08
N LYS A 484 5.91 -7.15 -28.18
CA LYS A 484 6.19 -7.79 -29.47
C LYS A 484 7.55 -7.30 -29.97
N ILE A 485 8.45 -8.23 -30.24
CA ILE A 485 9.77 -7.96 -30.80
C ILE A 485 9.60 -7.78 -32.32
N LYS A 486 10.29 -6.79 -32.89
CA LYS A 486 10.40 -6.65 -34.35
C LYS A 486 11.30 -7.78 -34.90
N ALA A 487 11.02 -8.23 -36.12
CA ALA A 487 11.75 -9.35 -36.72
C ALA A 487 13.27 -9.12 -36.75
N ASP A 488 13.68 -7.89 -37.07
CA ASP A 488 15.11 -7.52 -37.15
C ASP A 488 15.81 -7.57 -35.77
N ASP A 489 15.11 -7.11 -34.71
CA ASP A 489 15.62 -7.17 -33.34
C ASP A 489 15.71 -8.63 -32.86
N ALA A 490 14.71 -9.47 -33.20
CA ALA A 490 14.69 -10.89 -32.85
C ALA A 490 15.87 -11.65 -33.50
N THR A 491 16.16 -11.36 -34.75
CA THR A 491 17.29 -11.96 -35.48
C THR A 491 18.63 -11.57 -34.84
N ASN A 492 18.81 -10.30 -34.50
CA ASN A 492 20.04 -9.81 -33.84
C ASN A 492 20.22 -10.42 -32.43
N ILE A 493 19.14 -10.59 -31.68
CA ILE A 493 19.16 -11.24 -30.36
C ILE A 493 19.56 -12.71 -30.49
N MET A 494 18.98 -13.44 -31.45
CA MET A 494 19.29 -14.85 -31.68
C MET A 494 20.76 -15.06 -32.08
N ILE A 495 21.30 -14.19 -32.95
CA ILE A 495 22.70 -14.27 -33.37
C ILE A 495 23.65 -14.00 -32.21
N ASN A 496 23.32 -13.04 -31.34
CA ASN A 496 24.16 -12.69 -30.21
C ASN A 496 24.08 -13.74 -29.08
N ASP A 497 22.91 -14.32 -28.84
CA ASP A 497 22.73 -15.39 -27.82
C ASP A 497 23.42 -16.71 -28.21
N ALA A 498 23.47 -17.05 -29.51
CA ALA A 498 24.08 -18.28 -29.99
C ALA A 498 25.60 -18.40 -29.69
N ASN A 499 26.28 -17.26 -29.47
CA ASN A 499 27.72 -17.20 -29.27
C ASN A 499 28.16 -16.66 -27.90
N ALA A 500 27.24 -16.37 -26.99
CA ALA A 500 27.56 -15.70 -25.73
C ALA A 500 27.27 -16.53 -24.50
N ASP A 501 28.16 -16.44 -23.52
CA ASP A 501 27.99 -17.02 -22.18
C ASP A 501 26.95 -16.28 -21.32
N LYS A 502 26.38 -15.18 -21.84
CA LYS A 502 25.47 -14.27 -21.17
C LYS A 502 24.34 -13.84 -22.10
N ASP A 503 23.18 -13.62 -21.51
CA ASP A 503 21.99 -13.12 -22.21
C ASP A 503 22.29 -11.81 -22.98
N ALA A 504 21.95 -11.76 -24.25
CA ALA A 504 22.26 -10.63 -25.13
C ALA A 504 21.55 -9.32 -24.71
N ILE A 505 20.44 -9.41 -24.00
CA ILE A 505 19.61 -8.26 -23.59
C ILE A 505 20.06 -7.72 -22.25
N THR A 506 20.14 -8.57 -21.24
CA THR A 506 20.41 -8.17 -19.85
C THR A 506 21.86 -8.34 -19.45
N GLY A 507 22.62 -9.19 -20.16
CA GLY A 507 23.98 -9.58 -19.79
C GLY A 507 24.05 -10.52 -18.59
N LEU A 508 22.92 -11.02 -18.11
CA LEU A 508 22.82 -11.99 -17.02
C LEU A 508 23.16 -13.40 -17.50
N ARG A 509 23.42 -14.31 -16.55
CA ARG A 509 23.57 -15.75 -16.88
C ARG A 509 22.24 -16.37 -17.28
N SER A 510 21.14 -15.92 -16.64
CA SER A 510 19.79 -16.40 -16.94
C SER A 510 19.29 -15.74 -18.24
N PRO A 511 18.73 -16.52 -19.16
CA PRO A 511 18.22 -15.98 -20.41
C PRO A 511 16.98 -15.10 -20.19
N THR A 512 16.79 -14.10 -21.04
CA THR A 512 15.56 -13.31 -21.08
C THR A 512 14.43 -14.15 -21.67
N ASN A 513 13.36 -14.28 -20.94
CA ASN A 513 12.16 -14.98 -21.39
C ASN A 513 11.25 -14.03 -22.18
N PHE A 514 10.68 -14.51 -23.27
CA PHE A 514 9.75 -13.76 -24.11
C PHE A 514 8.30 -14.15 -23.80
N GLY A 515 7.44 -13.14 -23.68
CA GLY A 515 6.03 -13.34 -23.35
C GLY A 515 5.74 -13.27 -21.86
N ARG A 516 4.66 -13.91 -21.45
CA ARG A 516 4.18 -13.88 -20.05
C ARG A 516 4.65 -15.12 -19.28
N PRO A 517 5.05 -14.97 -18.00
CA PRO A 517 5.39 -16.11 -17.15
C PRO A 517 4.26 -17.13 -17.04
N ASN A 518 4.59 -18.40 -17.11
CA ASN A 518 3.65 -19.47 -16.78
C ASN A 518 3.66 -19.70 -15.25
N TRP A 519 2.81 -18.97 -14.56
CA TRP A 519 2.76 -19.00 -13.10
C TRP A 519 2.38 -20.36 -12.54
N ASP A 520 1.56 -21.14 -13.26
CA ASP A 520 1.20 -22.50 -12.84
C ASP A 520 2.43 -23.39 -12.70
N MET A 521 3.30 -23.39 -13.72
CA MET A 521 4.54 -24.15 -13.71
C MET A 521 5.52 -23.61 -12.66
N ILE A 522 5.64 -22.28 -12.54
CA ILE A 522 6.56 -21.64 -11.60
C ILE A 522 6.22 -22.03 -10.15
N PHE A 523 4.96 -21.85 -9.73
CA PHE A 523 4.54 -22.16 -8.37
C PHE A 523 4.67 -23.66 -8.05
N ARG A 524 4.32 -24.50 -9.01
CA ARG A 524 4.50 -25.96 -8.88
C ARG A 524 5.98 -26.34 -8.75
N GLY A 525 6.85 -25.75 -9.56
CA GLY A 525 8.29 -25.99 -9.52
C GLY A 525 8.91 -25.56 -8.19
N ILE A 526 8.58 -24.35 -7.71
CA ILE A 526 9.07 -23.84 -6.41
C ILE A 526 8.61 -24.76 -5.28
N ARG A 527 7.33 -25.16 -5.25
CA ARG A 527 6.82 -26.10 -4.26
C ARG A 527 7.61 -27.40 -4.28
N LYS A 528 7.78 -28.03 -5.45
CA LYS A 528 8.51 -29.30 -5.61
C LYS A 528 9.96 -29.22 -5.14
N LEU A 529 10.62 -28.09 -5.36
CA LEU A 529 12.04 -27.90 -4.98
C LEU A 529 12.26 -27.66 -3.48
N HIS A 530 11.26 -27.14 -2.78
CA HIS A 530 11.44 -26.62 -1.43
C HIS A 530 10.51 -27.23 -0.37
N THR A 531 9.67 -28.20 -0.70
CA THR A 531 8.85 -28.90 0.30
C THR A 531 9.73 -29.73 1.23
N PRO A 532 9.58 -29.63 2.58
CA PRO A 532 8.67 -28.74 3.30
C PRO A 532 9.29 -27.36 3.57
N ALA A 533 8.53 -26.26 3.31
CA ALA A 533 8.99 -24.91 3.62
C ALA A 533 7.83 -23.87 3.58
N GLU A 534 8.14 -22.64 3.97
CA GLU A 534 7.26 -21.49 3.86
C GLU A 534 7.87 -20.45 2.91
N ALA A 535 7.11 -20.06 1.87
CA ALA A 535 7.52 -19.09 0.87
C ALA A 535 6.72 -17.79 0.98
N GLY A 536 7.40 -16.65 1.13
CA GLY A 536 6.79 -15.34 1.00
C GLY A 536 6.74 -14.90 -0.47
N VAL A 537 5.55 -14.57 -0.98
CA VAL A 537 5.36 -14.06 -2.34
C VAL A 537 5.07 -12.57 -2.27
N PHE A 538 6.00 -11.75 -2.73
CA PHE A 538 5.92 -10.29 -2.69
C PHE A 538 5.75 -9.72 -4.09
N PHE A 539 4.75 -8.89 -4.26
CA PHE A 539 4.39 -8.37 -5.58
C PHE A 539 4.23 -6.85 -5.57
N CYS A 540 4.82 -6.21 -6.59
CA CYS A 540 4.56 -4.82 -6.90
C CYS A 540 4.34 -4.64 -8.41
N GLY A 541 3.15 -4.15 -8.79
CA GLY A 541 2.79 -3.96 -10.18
C GLY A 541 1.27 -3.91 -10.44
N PRO A 542 0.83 -4.11 -11.69
CA PRO A 542 -0.57 -4.00 -12.10
C PRO A 542 -1.51 -4.95 -11.36
N LYS A 543 -2.70 -4.46 -11.02
CA LYS A 543 -3.72 -5.16 -10.21
C LYS A 543 -4.09 -6.56 -10.76
N GLY A 544 -4.21 -6.70 -12.10
CA GLY A 544 -4.57 -7.97 -12.73
C GLY A 544 -3.54 -9.08 -12.48
N LEU A 545 -2.25 -8.77 -12.61
CA LEU A 545 -1.17 -9.72 -12.32
C LEU A 545 -1.17 -10.10 -10.84
N GLY A 546 -1.32 -9.11 -9.93
CA GLY A 546 -1.40 -9.39 -8.50
C GLY A 546 -2.56 -10.31 -8.12
N SER A 547 -3.72 -10.17 -8.77
CA SER A 547 -4.86 -11.06 -8.54
C SER A 547 -4.56 -12.49 -9.01
N SER A 548 -3.90 -12.66 -10.16
CA SER A 548 -3.48 -13.98 -10.64
C SER A 548 -2.50 -14.65 -9.68
N LEU A 549 -1.45 -13.94 -9.23
CA LEU A 549 -0.47 -14.48 -8.29
C LEU A 549 -1.11 -14.91 -6.97
N HIS A 550 -2.04 -14.12 -6.45
CA HIS A 550 -2.78 -14.46 -5.24
C HIS A 550 -3.60 -15.76 -5.39
N VAL A 551 -4.21 -15.97 -6.57
CA VAL A 551 -4.91 -17.24 -6.88
C VAL A 551 -3.92 -18.41 -6.86
N TYR A 552 -2.73 -18.25 -7.44
CA TYR A 552 -1.72 -19.30 -7.43
C TYR A 552 -1.13 -19.57 -6.05
N CYS A 553 -0.95 -18.54 -5.20
CA CYS A 553 -0.60 -18.74 -3.78
C CYS A 553 -1.61 -19.66 -3.10
N ASN A 554 -2.91 -19.36 -3.24
CA ASN A 554 -3.96 -20.20 -2.65
C ASN A 554 -4.03 -21.59 -3.27
N LYS A 555 -3.81 -21.72 -4.57
CA LYS A 555 -3.88 -23.01 -5.29
C LYS A 555 -2.81 -23.99 -4.83
N TYR A 556 -1.59 -23.52 -4.61
CA TYR A 556 -0.41 -24.36 -4.34
C TYR A 556 0.01 -24.38 -2.86
N THR A 557 -0.76 -23.76 -1.96
CA THR A 557 -0.59 -23.88 -0.51
C THR A 557 -1.25 -25.16 -0.01
N ASP A 558 -0.53 -25.94 0.79
CA ASP A 558 -0.98 -27.13 1.50
C ASP A 558 -0.25 -27.26 2.86
N PRO A 559 -0.48 -28.33 3.66
CA PRO A 559 0.16 -28.48 4.99
C PRO A 559 1.68 -28.57 4.96
N GLU A 560 2.26 -29.05 3.86
CA GLU A 560 3.71 -29.23 3.75
C GLU A 560 4.40 -27.99 3.18
N PHE A 561 3.69 -27.19 2.38
CA PHE A 561 4.24 -25.98 1.75
C PHE A 561 3.22 -24.85 1.70
N SER A 562 3.59 -23.69 2.24
CA SER A 562 2.72 -22.52 2.22
C SER A 562 3.30 -21.36 1.41
N PHE A 563 2.46 -20.77 0.53
CA PHE A 563 2.75 -19.50 -0.12
C PHE A 563 1.99 -18.38 0.59
N VAL A 564 2.72 -17.48 1.25
CA VAL A 564 2.15 -16.32 1.96
C VAL A 564 2.20 -15.09 1.07
N TRP A 565 1.04 -14.49 0.84
CA TRP A 565 0.88 -13.40 -0.11
C TRP A 565 1.12 -12.02 0.51
N GLY A 566 2.08 -11.27 -0.02
CA GLY A 566 2.35 -9.88 0.27
C GLY A 566 2.22 -8.99 -0.98
N LYS A 567 1.44 -7.92 -0.92
CA LYS A 567 1.27 -6.99 -2.03
C LYS A 567 1.62 -5.57 -1.62
N GLU A 568 2.48 -4.94 -2.42
CA GLU A 568 2.73 -3.50 -2.34
C GLU A 568 1.62 -2.72 -3.05
N ASN A 569 1.21 -1.61 -2.44
CA ASN A 569 0.13 -0.76 -2.92
C ASN A 569 0.64 0.66 -3.19
N PHE A 570 1.50 0.79 -4.17
CA PHE A 570 2.01 2.09 -4.65
C PHE A 570 1.38 2.52 -5.96
#